data_f8d05d215b24ed6be5120575d7e65247
#
_entry.id   f8d05d215b24ed6be5120575d7e65247
#
_cell.length_a   1.000
_cell.length_b   1.000
_cell.length_c   1.000
_cell.angle_alpha   90.00
_cell.angle_beta   90.00
_cell.angle_gamma   90.00
#
_symmetry.space_group_name_H-M   'P 1'
#
loop_
_entity.id
_entity.type
_entity.pdbx_description
1 polymer ?
#
loop_
_entity_poly.entity_id
_entity_poly.type
_entity_poly.pdbx_seq_one_letter_code
_entity_poly.pdbx_strand_id
1 'polypeptide(L)'
;MSDNLRSIELTKIGNARFKATNARGGETFMGVGGEDPDFTPVELLLAAIAGCSALDVEAITQKRSASTGFDVSAQGTKVRDENGNHMTGLRVTFDVTFPDGPEGDAAREFLPRAIAMSRDRLCSVSRTVQLGEDVVYDGTEA
;
A
#
# COMPACT_ATOMS: atom_id res chain seq x y z
N MET A 1 3.29 26.12 -5.93
CA MET A 1 2.75 24.86 -6.39
C MET A 1 3.76 23.73 -6.20
N SER A 2 3.39 22.70 -5.56
CA SER A 2 4.31 21.59 -5.30
C SER A 2 4.01 20.44 -6.25
N ASP A 3 5.04 19.95 -6.95
CA ASP A 3 4.94 18.73 -7.75
C ASP A 3 4.78 17.50 -6.87
N ASN A 4 4.97 17.67 -5.56
CA ASN A 4 4.88 16.59 -4.58
C ASN A 4 3.49 16.44 -3.99
N LEU A 5 2.56 17.35 -4.30
CA LEU A 5 1.20 17.22 -3.81
C LEU A 5 0.50 16.03 -4.47
N ARG A 6 -0.14 15.22 -3.66
CA ARG A 6 -0.98 14.10 -4.11
C ARG A 6 -2.39 14.33 -3.62
N SER A 7 -3.37 14.12 -4.47
CA SER A 7 -4.77 14.28 -4.10
C SER A 7 -5.63 13.26 -4.83
N ILE A 8 -6.73 12.90 -4.21
CA ILE A 8 -7.80 12.11 -4.84
C ILE A 8 -9.14 12.75 -4.50
N GLU A 9 -10.14 12.41 -5.26
CA GLU A 9 -11.51 12.80 -4.95
C GLU A 9 -12.35 11.55 -4.74
N LEU A 10 -13.37 11.69 -3.90
CA LEU A 10 -14.24 10.58 -3.55
C LEU A 10 -15.68 11.03 -3.77
N THR A 11 -16.45 10.23 -4.52
CA THR A 11 -17.84 10.53 -4.83
C THR A 11 -18.74 9.36 -4.44
N LYS A 12 -19.83 9.63 -3.77
CA LYS A 12 -20.83 8.61 -3.46
C LYS A 12 -21.53 8.15 -4.73
N ILE A 13 -21.56 6.85 -4.97
CA ILE A 13 -22.19 6.27 -6.16
C ILE A 13 -23.34 5.33 -5.80
N GLY A 14 -23.59 5.09 -4.53
CA GLY A 14 -24.66 4.23 -4.06
C GLY A 14 -24.68 4.20 -2.55
N ASN A 15 -25.54 3.38 -1.98
CA ASN A 15 -25.61 3.23 -0.53
C ASN A 15 -24.33 2.55 -0.03
N ALA A 16 -23.58 3.25 0.83
CA ALA A 16 -22.32 2.79 1.39
C ALA A 16 -21.30 2.41 0.32
N ARG A 17 -21.34 3.06 -0.84
CA ARG A 17 -20.42 2.81 -1.96
C ARG A 17 -19.90 4.13 -2.49
N PHE A 18 -18.58 4.15 -2.74
CA PHE A 18 -17.89 5.34 -3.20
C PHE A 18 -16.93 4.99 -4.32
N LYS A 19 -16.70 5.95 -5.19
CA LYS A 19 -15.71 5.86 -6.24
C LYS A 19 -14.62 6.90 -5.97
N ALA A 20 -13.37 6.46 -5.96
CA ALA A 20 -12.22 7.34 -5.85
C ALA A 20 -11.62 7.55 -7.24
N THR A 21 -11.23 8.79 -7.52
CA THR A 21 -10.59 9.15 -8.79
C THR A 21 -9.31 9.93 -8.53
N ASN A 22 -8.37 9.82 -9.45
CA ASN A 22 -7.16 10.62 -9.42
C ASN A 22 -7.09 11.55 -10.64
N ALA A 23 -6.11 12.45 -10.63
CA ALA A 23 -5.99 13.47 -11.68
C ALA A 23 -5.74 12.89 -13.09
N ARG A 24 -5.21 11.67 -13.17
CA ARG A 24 -4.90 11.02 -14.45
C ARG A 24 -6.07 10.22 -15.03
N GLY A 25 -7.23 10.23 -14.34
CA GLY A 25 -8.42 9.52 -14.79
C GLY A 25 -8.55 8.09 -14.26
N GLY A 26 -7.69 7.70 -13.32
CA GLY A 26 -7.80 6.39 -12.68
C GLY A 26 -8.99 6.34 -11.73
N GLU A 27 -9.60 5.17 -11.61
CA GLU A 27 -10.76 4.96 -10.74
C GLU A 27 -10.60 3.71 -9.92
N THR A 28 -11.07 3.76 -8.67
CA THR A 28 -11.19 2.58 -7.84
C THR A 28 -12.46 2.72 -6.99
N PHE A 29 -13.02 1.57 -6.60
CA PHE A 29 -14.29 1.54 -5.90
C PHE A 29 -14.11 0.97 -4.50
N MET A 30 -14.93 1.42 -3.56
CA MET A 30 -14.88 0.90 -2.21
C MET A 30 -16.27 0.76 -1.62
N GLY A 31 -16.40 -0.23 -0.75
CA GLY A 31 -17.64 -0.54 -0.05
C GLY A 31 -17.35 -0.92 1.39
N VAL A 32 -18.29 -1.62 2.01
CA VAL A 32 -18.21 -1.95 3.44
C VAL A 32 -17.89 -3.41 3.73
N GLY A 33 -17.57 -4.21 2.71
CA GLY A 33 -17.27 -5.62 2.89
C GLY A 33 -18.52 -6.48 2.84
N GLY A 34 -18.48 -7.62 3.52
CA GLY A 34 -19.56 -8.59 3.44
C GLY A 34 -19.59 -9.27 2.08
N GLU A 35 -20.72 -9.20 1.39
CA GLU A 35 -20.87 -9.79 0.06
C GLU A 35 -20.39 -8.88 -1.07
N ASP A 36 -20.03 -7.64 -0.75
CA ASP A 36 -19.51 -6.67 -1.72
C ASP A 36 -18.04 -7.03 -2.02
N PRO A 37 -17.69 -7.37 -3.27
CA PRO A 37 -16.31 -7.75 -3.61
C PRO A 37 -15.35 -6.58 -3.68
N ASP A 38 -15.83 -5.34 -3.71
CA ASP A 38 -14.94 -4.18 -3.76
C ASP A 38 -14.22 -4.01 -2.43
N PHE A 39 -13.04 -3.41 -2.51
CA PHE A 39 -12.19 -3.23 -1.33
C PHE A 39 -12.84 -2.30 -0.31
N THR A 40 -12.69 -2.63 0.96
CA THR A 40 -13.00 -1.69 2.05
C THR A 40 -11.85 -0.69 2.18
N PRO A 41 -12.08 0.46 2.84
CA PRO A 41 -10.99 1.43 3.08
C PRO A 41 -9.78 0.82 3.80
N VAL A 42 -10.01 -0.06 4.76
CA VAL A 42 -8.90 -0.72 5.48
C VAL A 42 -8.11 -1.63 4.53
N GLU A 43 -8.80 -2.36 3.65
CA GLU A 43 -8.13 -3.18 2.65
C GLU A 43 -7.33 -2.33 1.67
N LEU A 44 -7.83 -1.14 1.32
CA LEU A 44 -7.09 -0.20 0.48
C LEU A 44 -5.84 0.32 1.18
N LEU A 45 -5.90 0.55 2.49
CA LEU A 45 -4.72 0.91 3.26
C LEU A 45 -3.66 -0.21 3.18
N LEU A 46 -4.08 -1.44 3.39
CA LEU A 46 -3.18 -2.60 3.30
C LEU A 46 -2.61 -2.75 1.89
N ALA A 47 -3.45 -2.57 0.87
CA ALA A 47 -3.01 -2.62 -0.52
C ALA A 47 -1.99 -1.52 -0.83
N ALA A 48 -2.19 -0.32 -0.28
CA ALA A 48 -1.28 0.79 -0.48
C ALA A 48 0.08 0.51 0.16
N ILE A 49 0.08 -0.02 1.38
CA ILE A 49 1.32 -0.37 2.08
C ILE A 49 2.09 -1.44 1.29
N ALA A 50 1.40 -2.52 0.92
CA ALA A 50 2.01 -3.62 0.18
C ALA A 50 2.49 -3.17 -1.21
N GLY A 51 1.66 -2.42 -1.93
CA GLY A 51 1.96 -1.98 -3.28
C GLY A 51 3.13 -1.01 -3.34
N CYS A 52 3.19 -0.08 -2.41
CA CYS A 52 4.29 0.87 -2.34
C CYS A 52 5.62 0.15 -2.09
N SER A 53 5.64 -0.77 -1.13
CA SER A 53 6.83 -1.57 -0.84
C SER A 53 7.19 -2.51 -2.00
N ALA A 54 6.19 -3.10 -2.64
CA ALA A 54 6.43 -3.98 -3.80
C ALA A 54 7.12 -3.23 -4.93
N LEU A 55 6.67 -2.01 -5.24
CA LEU A 55 7.29 -1.20 -6.28
C LEU A 55 8.76 -0.88 -5.95
N ASP A 56 9.04 -0.55 -4.70
CA ASP A 56 10.41 -0.28 -4.26
C ASP A 56 11.31 -1.52 -4.40
N VAL A 57 10.84 -2.64 -3.89
CA VAL A 57 11.62 -3.89 -3.88
C VAL A 57 11.87 -4.39 -5.30
N GLU A 58 10.85 -4.32 -6.16
CA GLU A 58 11.01 -4.68 -7.55
C GLU A 58 12.07 -3.81 -8.24
N ALA A 59 11.97 -2.48 -8.08
CA ALA A 59 12.90 -1.55 -8.69
C ALA A 59 14.35 -1.82 -8.26
N ILE A 60 14.55 -2.17 -7.00
CA ILE A 60 15.89 -2.41 -6.46
C ILE A 60 16.44 -3.76 -6.96
N THR A 61 15.64 -4.82 -6.84
CA THR A 61 16.13 -6.16 -7.19
C THR A 61 16.29 -6.34 -8.69
N GLN A 62 15.47 -5.67 -9.49
CA GLN A 62 15.49 -5.77 -10.94
C GLN A 62 16.82 -5.28 -11.54
N LYS A 63 17.56 -4.45 -10.84
CA LYS A 63 18.90 -4.03 -11.27
C LYS A 63 19.85 -5.22 -11.39
N ARG A 64 19.56 -6.31 -10.72
CA ARG A 64 20.35 -7.54 -10.75
C ARG A 64 19.70 -8.59 -11.63
N SER A 65 18.41 -8.82 -11.44
CA SER A 65 17.64 -9.78 -12.23
C SER A 65 16.15 -9.48 -12.10
N ALA A 66 15.41 -9.64 -13.17
CA ALA A 66 13.95 -9.66 -13.11
C ALA A 66 13.50 -10.88 -12.29
N SER A 67 12.42 -10.74 -11.54
CA SER A 67 11.85 -11.84 -10.79
C SER A 67 11.06 -12.77 -11.71
N THR A 68 10.95 -14.04 -11.33
CA THR A 68 10.09 -15.02 -12.01
C THR A 68 8.73 -15.14 -11.33
N GLY A 69 8.64 -14.71 -10.07
CA GLY A 69 7.39 -14.63 -9.34
C GLY A 69 7.52 -13.55 -8.29
N PHE A 70 6.43 -12.82 -8.03
CA PHE A 70 6.47 -11.70 -7.10
C PHE A 70 5.09 -11.55 -6.47
N ASP A 71 4.93 -12.11 -5.28
CA ASP A 71 3.69 -12.04 -4.53
C ASP A 71 3.94 -11.34 -3.21
N VAL A 72 3.01 -10.46 -2.83
CA VAL A 72 3.11 -9.71 -1.58
C VAL A 72 1.74 -9.78 -0.90
N SER A 73 1.74 -10.04 0.39
CA SER A 73 0.52 -9.96 1.18
C SER A 73 0.70 -8.96 2.31
N ALA A 74 -0.39 -8.34 2.73
CA ALA A 74 -0.40 -7.44 3.86
C ALA A 74 -1.57 -7.80 4.75
N GLN A 75 -1.37 -7.74 6.06
CA GLN A 75 -2.40 -8.05 7.02
C GLN A 75 -2.28 -7.17 8.25
N GLY A 76 -3.33 -7.11 9.00
CA GLY A 76 -3.38 -6.43 10.29
C GLY A 76 -4.67 -6.79 10.99
N THR A 77 -4.76 -6.44 12.26
CA THR A 77 -5.94 -6.71 13.08
C THR A 77 -6.65 -5.41 13.39
N LYS A 78 -7.95 -5.38 13.13
CA LYS A 78 -8.79 -4.23 13.49
C LYS A 78 -9.14 -4.33 14.97
N VAL A 79 -8.88 -3.29 15.71
CA VAL A 79 -9.19 -3.23 17.14
C VAL A 79 -10.01 -1.98 17.46
N ARG A 80 -10.69 -2.02 18.57
CA ARG A 80 -11.44 -0.90 19.12
C ARG A 80 -11.09 -0.76 20.58
N ASP A 81 -10.57 0.40 20.95
CA ASP A 81 -10.15 0.68 22.32
C ASP A 81 -10.34 2.17 22.66
N GLU A 82 -9.72 2.65 23.71
CA GLU A 82 -9.82 4.05 24.13
C GLU A 82 -9.29 5.02 23.09
N ASN A 83 -8.49 4.56 22.14
CA ASN A 83 -7.99 5.38 21.04
C ASN A 83 -8.90 5.32 19.80
N GLY A 84 -10.01 4.58 19.87
CA GLY A 84 -10.95 4.41 18.77
C GLY A 84 -10.69 3.14 17.97
N ASN A 85 -11.30 3.10 16.78
CA ASN A 85 -11.10 1.98 15.85
C ASN A 85 -9.80 2.19 15.08
N HIS A 86 -8.91 1.22 15.10
CA HIS A 86 -7.65 1.30 14.37
C HIS A 86 -7.09 -0.08 14.09
N MET A 87 -6.01 -0.12 13.33
CA MET A 87 -5.34 -1.37 12.96
C MET A 87 -4.07 -1.54 13.79
N THR A 88 -3.80 -2.78 14.19
CA THR A 88 -2.56 -3.15 14.87
C THR A 88 -1.94 -4.37 14.19
N GLY A 89 -0.68 -4.63 14.51
CA GLY A 89 0.00 -5.82 13.99
C GLY A 89 0.13 -5.83 12.47
N LEU A 90 0.37 -4.67 11.88
CA LEU A 90 0.54 -4.55 10.44
C LEU A 90 1.78 -5.32 9.99
N ARG A 91 1.61 -6.17 8.98
CA ARG A 91 2.69 -7.02 8.47
C ARG A 91 2.61 -7.13 6.95
N VAL A 92 3.75 -6.98 6.30
CA VAL A 92 3.90 -7.19 4.87
C VAL A 92 4.82 -8.39 4.67
N THR A 93 4.39 -9.34 3.86
CA THR A 93 5.14 -10.56 3.58
C THR A 93 5.40 -10.66 2.08
N PHE A 94 6.67 -10.86 1.74
CA PHE A 94 7.10 -11.00 0.35
C PHE A 94 7.40 -12.45 0.02
N ASP A 95 6.95 -12.90 -1.13
CA ASP A 95 7.30 -14.20 -1.70
C ASP A 95 7.78 -13.93 -3.12
N VAL A 96 9.10 -13.86 -3.29
CA VAL A 96 9.73 -13.46 -4.55
C VAL A 96 10.69 -14.54 -5.00
N THR A 97 10.58 -14.93 -6.27
CA THR A 97 11.48 -15.91 -6.86
C THR A 97 12.24 -15.28 -8.02
N PHE A 98 13.44 -15.78 -8.23
CA PHE A 98 14.33 -15.31 -9.28
C PHE A 98 14.84 -16.50 -10.10
N PRO A 99 15.30 -16.28 -11.35
CA PRO A 99 15.81 -17.36 -12.16
C PRO A 99 17.12 -17.92 -11.58
N ASP A 100 17.44 -19.14 -11.98
CA ASP A 100 18.74 -19.73 -11.66
C ASP A 100 19.85 -18.95 -12.37
N GLY A 101 21.03 -18.99 -11.79
CA GLY A 101 22.21 -18.35 -12.36
C GLY A 101 22.71 -17.17 -11.54
N PRO A 102 23.86 -16.59 -11.93
CA PRO A 102 24.52 -15.56 -11.11
C PRO A 102 23.69 -14.32 -10.85
N GLU A 103 22.93 -13.86 -11.84
CA GLU A 103 22.11 -12.65 -11.69
C GLU A 103 20.94 -12.90 -10.74
N GLY A 104 20.26 -14.03 -10.91
CA GLY A 104 19.17 -14.42 -10.00
C GLY A 104 19.67 -14.63 -8.58
N ASP A 105 20.83 -15.22 -8.43
CA ASP A 105 21.45 -15.41 -7.12
C ASP A 105 21.77 -14.07 -6.45
N ALA A 106 22.30 -13.13 -7.22
CA ALA A 106 22.60 -11.78 -6.71
C ALA A 106 21.34 -11.05 -6.27
N ALA A 107 20.26 -11.16 -7.04
CA ALA A 107 18.98 -10.55 -6.68
C ALA A 107 18.42 -11.19 -5.41
N ARG A 108 18.49 -12.51 -5.32
CA ARG A 108 17.99 -13.27 -4.16
C ARG A 108 18.75 -12.90 -2.89
N GLU A 109 20.04 -12.75 -2.99
CA GLU A 109 20.88 -12.34 -1.86
C GLU A 109 20.56 -10.92 -1.41
N PHE A 110 20.22 -10.04 -2.35
CA PHE A 110 19.93 -8.64 -2.05
C PHE A 110 18.50 -8.41 -1.56
N LEU A 111 17.61 -9.36 -1.76
CA LEU A 111 16.19 -9.21 -1.43
C LEU A 111 15.94 -8.74 0.01
N PRO A 112 16.55 -9.33 1.05
CA PRO A 112 16.32 -8.87 2.42
C PRO A 112 16.71 -7.41 2.62
N ARG A 113 17.78 -6.96 1.99
CA ARG A 113 18.23 -5.58 2.08
C ARG A 113 17.28 -4.63 1.34
N ALA A 114 16.77 -5.05 0.18
CA ALA A 114 15.79 -4.27 -0.57
C ALA A 114 14.52 -4.05 0.25
N ILE A 115 14.05 -5.10 0.92
CA ILE A 115 12.88 -5.02 1.80
C ILE A 115 13.15 -4.05 2.96
N ALA A 116 14.32 -4.15 3.58
CA ALA A 116 14.69 -3.26 4.68
C ALA A 116 14.78 -1.79 4.23
N MET A 117 15.32 -1.54 3.04
CA MET A 117 15.40 -0.18 2.50
C MET A 117 14.02 0.42 2.28
N SER A 118 13.08 -0.37 1.74
CA SER A 118 11.70 0.07 1.55
C SER A 118 11.05 0.39 2.89
N ARG A 119 11.13 -0.55 3.84
CA ARG A 119 10.55 -0.41 5.17
C ARG A 119 11.06 0.84 5.91
N ASP A 120 12.36 1.08 5.85
CA ASP A 120 13.00 2.08 6.70
C ASP A 120 13.07 3.46 6.08
N ARG A 121 13.01 3.57 4.75
CA ARG A 121 13.29 4.84 4.08
C ARG A 121 12.42 5.15 2.88
N LEU A 122 12.12 4.18 2.02
CA LEU A 122 11.61 4.47 0.69
C LEU A 122 10.09 4.43 0.55
N CYS A 123 9.42 3.56 1.31
CA CYS A 123 7.98 3.40 1.18
C CYS A 123 7.26 4.59 1.81
N SER A 124 6.80 5.53 0.97
CA SER A 124 6.09 6.72 1.44
C SER A 124 4.86 6.36 2.25
N VAL A 125 4.14 5.31 1.85
CA VAL A 125 2.91 4.90 2.54
C VAL A 125 3.23 4.37 3.94
N SER A 126 4.11 3.37 4.04
CA SER A 126 4.41 2.79 5.34
C SER A 126 5.17 3.77 6.25
N ARG A 127 6.03 4.62 5.68
CA ARG A 127 6.70 5.65 6.47
C ARG A 127 5.70 6.64 7.06
N THR A 128 4.69 7.05 6.27
CA THR A 128 3.63 7.91 6.76
C THR A 128 2.87 7.28 7.91
N VAL A 129 2.51 5.99 7.78
CA VAL A 129 1.82 5.25 8.84
C VAL A 129 2.69 5.16 10.10
N GLN A 130 3.97 4.81 9.94
CA GLN A 130 4.88 4.62 11.06
C GLN A 130 5.21 5.92 11.78
N LEU A 131 5.27 7.03 11.06
CA LEU A 131 5.57 8.33 11.65
C LEU A 131 4.33 8.94 12.33
N GLY A 132 3.14 8.55 11.93
CA GLY A 132 1.91 9.00 12.55
C GLY A 132 1.59 10.46 12.26
N GLU A 133 1.24 10.76 11.01
CA GLU A 133 0.88 12.11 10.60
C GLU A 133 -0.54 12.46 11.01
N ASP A 134 -0.76 13.68 11.49
CA ASP A 134 -2.08 14.16 11.82
C ASP A 134 -2.93 14.35 10.56
N VAL A 135 -4.22 14.06 10.67
CA VAL A 135 -5.17 14.27 9.58
C VAL A 135 -6.12 15.39 9.96
N VAL A 136 -6.17 16.44 9.14
CA VAL A 136 -7.07 17.57 9.35
C VAL A 136 -8.36 17.33 8.56
N TYR A 137 -9.50 17.51 9.22
CA TYR A 137 -10.81 17.35 8.59
C TYR A 137 -11.50 18.70 8.47
N ASP A 138 -11.93 19.01 7.27
CA ASP A 138 -12.74 20.19 6.99
C ASP A 138 -14.08 19.75 6.42
N GLY A 139 -15.12 20.54 6.65
CA GLY A 139 -16.42 20.22 6.11
C GLY A 139 -17.16 21.48 5.69
N THR A 140 -18.01 21.33 4.70
CA THR A 140 -18.86 22.41 4.25
C THR A 140 -20.21 21.82 3.85
N GLU A 141 -21.26 22.61 4.06
CA GLU A 141 -22.61 22.27 3.64
C GLU A 141 -23.10 23.31 2.64
N ALA A 142 -23.55 22.85 1.50
CA ALA A 142 -24.00 23.73 0.42
C ALA A 142 -25.53 23.96 0.51
#